data_dcb38543bdb22b5aa3af3ce7a6e68f96
#
_entry.id   dcb38543bdb22b5aa3af3ce7a6e68f96
#
_cell.length_a   1.000
_cell.length_b   1.000
_cell.length_c   1.000
_cell.angle_alpha   90.00
_cell.angle_beta   90.00
_cell.angle_gamma   90.00
#
_symmetry.space_group_name_H-M   'P 1'
#
loop_
_entity.id
_entity.type
_entity.pdbx_description
1 polymer ?
#
loop_
_entity_poly.entity_id
_entity_poly.type
_entity_poly.pdbx_seq_one_letter_code
_entity_poly.pdbx_strand_id
1 'polypeptide(L)'
;MARPSRDLAAAERFWVAGLGLTVLFRAEGGGEPGAHDLLMVGHPDASWHLELVHGGDHPVDPRPTDEDLLVLYLDGPVPQELVDRLLDHGGTRVASPNPYWNEWGVTVEDPDGYRLVLCRRGWSNS
;
A
#
# COMPACT_ATOMS: atom_id res chain seq x y z
N MET A 1 -9.46 -1.95 -4.53
CA MET A 1 -8.46 -3.04 -4.66
C MET A 1 -8.34 -3.75 -3.33
N ALA A 2 -8.39 -5.08 -3.33
CA ALA A 2 -8.25 -5.88 -2.11
C ALA A 2 -6.99 -6.74 -2.19
N ARG A 3 -6.30 -6.91 -1.06
CA ARG A 3 -5.07 -7.69 -0.94
C ARG A 3 -5.02 -8.43 0.39
N PRO A 4 -4.41 -9.63 0.42
CA PRO A 4 -4.10 -10.25 1.71
C PRO A 4 -2.98 -9.50 2.43
N SER A 5 -3.02 -9.53 3.76
CA SER A 5 -1.96 -8.99 4.60
C SER A 5 -1.66 -9.96 5.74
N ARG A 6 -0.39 -10.12 6.06
CA ARG A 6 0.04 -10.99 7.17
C ARG A 6 -0.16 -10.32 8.53
N ASP A 7 -0.12 -9.00 8.55
CA ASP A 7 -0.15 -8.21 9.79
C ASP A 7 -0.80 -6.86 9.48
N LEU A 8 -2.07 -6.73 9.84
CA LEU A 8 -2.83 -5.50 9.59
C LEU A 8 -2.31 -4.31 10.38
N ALA A 9 -1.73 -4.53 11.57
CA ALA A 9 -1.14 -3.45 12.35
C ALA A 9 0.09 -2.86 11.64
N ALA A 10 0.94 -3.73 11.08
CA ALA A 10 2.09 -3.28 10.30
C ALA A 10 1.64 -2.57 9.01
N ALA A 11 0.63 -3.11 8.34
CA ALA A 11 0.07 -2.50 7.13
C ALA A 11 -0.53 -1.12 7.42
N GLU A 12 -1.27 -0.99 8.51
CA GLU A 12 -1.82 0.31 8.93
C GLU A 12 -0.70 1.32 9.18
N ARG A 13 0.35 0.91 9.88
CA ARG A 13 1.51 1.77 10.13
C ARG A 13 2.09 2.34 8.84
N PHE A 14 2.27 1.49 7.83
CA PHE A 14 2.82 1.89 6.54
C PHE A 14 1.87 2.81 5.77
N TRP A 15 0.61 2.39 5.60
CA TRP A 15 -0.33 3.10 4.73
C TRP A 15 -0.91 4.35 5.36
N VAL A 16 -1.10 4.37 6.68
CA VAL A 16 -1.68 5.52 7.40
C VAL A 16 -0.58 6.43 7.95
N ALA A 17 0.26 5.93 8.84
CA ALA A 17 1.32 6.77 9.43
C ALA A 17 2.41 7.09 8.41
N GLY A 18 2.74 6.15 7.51
CA GLY A 18 3.75 6.35 6.48
C GLY A 18 3.26 7.18 5.30
N LEU A 19 2.28 6.68 4.56
CA LEU A 19 1.81 7.34 3.35
C LEU A 19 0.84 8.50 3.62
N GLY A 20 0.13 8.47 4.74
CA GLY A 20 -0.82 9.52 5.09
C GLY A 20 -2.25 9.23 4.65
N LEU A 21 -2.58 7.98 4.34
CA LEU A 21 -3.96 7.60 4.06
C LEU A 21 -4.78 7.60 5.35
N THR A 22 -6.09 7.63 5.20
CA THR A 22 -7.05 7.61 6.30
C THR A 22 -7.65 6.22 6.44
N VAL A 23 -7.90 5.77 7.67
CA VAL A 23 -8.71 4.56 7.89
C VAL A 23 -10.15 4.90 7.55
N LEU A 24 -10.69 4.24 6.51
CA LEU A 24 -12.05 4.47 6.04
C LEU A 24 -13.03 3.51 6.69
N PHE A 25 -12.58 2.28 6.99
CA PHE A 25 -13.41 1.26 7.61
C PHE A 25 -12.51 0.19 8.25
N ARG A 26 -12.99 -0.37 9.35
CA ARG A 26 -12.32 -1.46 10.06
C ARG A 26 -13.36 -2.46 10.53
N ALA A 27 -13.11 -3.75 10.30
CA ALA A 27 -13.92 -4.83 10.85
C ALA A 27 -12.99 -5.90 11.41
N GLU A 28 -13.31 -6.38 12.61
CA GLU A 28 -12.58 -7.47 13.25
C GLU A 28 -13.48 -8.69 13.31
N GLY A 29 -12.94 -9.85 12.90
CA GLY A 29 -13.70 -11.09 12.87
C GLY A 29 -13.94 -11.71 14.23
N GLY A 30 -13.30 -11.21 15.30
CA GLY A 30 -13.52 -11.67 16.66
C GLY A 30 -13.06 -13.09 16.96
N GLY A 31 -12.23 -13.68 16.09
CA GLY A 31 -11.72 -15.05 16.29
C GLY A 31 -12.73 -16.14 15.98
N GLU A 32 -13.90 -15.83 15.44
CA GLU A 32 -14.86 -16.83 14.99
C GLU A 32 -14.33 -17.61 13.79
N PRO A 33 -14.67 -18.92 13.65
CA PRO A 33 -14.25 -19.69 12.48
C PRO A 33 -14.70 -19.04 11.17
N GLY A 34 -13.79 -18.89 10.22
CA GLY A 34 -14.06 -18.29 8.91
C GLY A 34 -14.12 -16.77 8.90
N ALA A 35 -13.94 -16.12 10.03
CA ALA A 35 -14.00 -14.67 10.11
C ALA A 35 -12.72 -14.03 9.57
N HIS A 36 -12.90 -12.90 8.87
CA HIS A 36 -11.80 -12.08 8.36
C HIS A 36 -11.67 -10.81 9.18
N ASP A 37 -10.44 -10.36 9.34
CA ASP A 37 -10.16 -8.99 9.74
C ASP A 37 -9.99 -8.15 8.48
N LEU A 38 -10.54 -6.95 8.49
CA LEU A 38 -10.54 -6.06 7.33
C LEU A 38 -10.12 -4.66 7.74
N LEU A 39 -9.25 -4.07 6.95
CA LEU A 39 -8.85 -2.67 7.06
C LEU A 39 -8.98 -2.00 5.70
N MET A 40 -9.80 -0.97 5.60
CA MET A 40 -9.88 -0.14 4.41
C MET A 40 -9.17 1.18 4.64
N VAL A 41 -8.24 1.53 3.75
CA VAL A 41 -7.48 2.78 3.82
C VAL A 41 -7.54 3.52 2.49
N GLY A 42 -7.56 4.85 2.54
CA GLY A 42 -7.62 5.69 1.36
C GLY A 42 -7.81 7.15 1.73
N HIS A 43 -8.13 7.96 0.73
CA HIS A 43 -8.57 9.34 0.94
C HIS A 43 -10.09 9.40 0.86
N PRO A 44 -10.76 10.11 1.80
CA PRO A 44 -12.22 10.22 1.78
C PRO A 44 -12.78 10.80 0.48
N ASP A 45 -12.00 11.65 -0.19
CA ASP A 45 -12.41 12.33 -1.42
C ASP A 45 -12.02 11.58 -2.70
N ALA A 46 -11.28 10.48 -2.57
CA ALA A 46 -10.86 9.68 -3.72
C ALA A 46 -11.93 8.66 -4.10
N SER A 47 -11.94 8.25 -5.36
CA SER A 47 -12.85 7.22 -5.87
C SER A 47 -12.28 5.80 -5.76
N TRP A 48 -11.18 5.62 -5.07
CA TRP A 48 -10.53 4.32 -4.86
C TRP A 48 -10.05 4.17 -3.42
N HIS A 49 -9.85 2.93 -2.99
CA HIS A 49 -9.26 2.61 -1.70
C HIS A 49 -8.57 1.25 -1.74
N LEU A 50 -7.79 0.95 -0.72
CA LEU A 50 -7.22 -0.38 -0.49
C LEU A 50 -8.02 -1.09 0.59
N GLU A 51 -8.32 -2.38 0.36
CA GLU A 51 -8.87 -3.28 1.36
C GLU A 51 -7.80 -4.31 1.69
N LEU A 52 -7.41 -4.37 2.95
CA LEU A 52 -6.39 -5.29 3.44
C LEU A 52 -7.07 -6.32 4.32
N VAL A 53 -6.88 -7.60 3.99
CA VAL A 53 -7.64 -8.71 4.57
C VAL A 53 -6.69 -9.70 5.24
N HIS A 54 -7.04 -10.11 6.45
CA HIS A 54 -6.29 -11.12 7.20
C HIS A 54 -7.25 -12.16 7.76
N GLY A 55 -6.87 -13.45 7.67
CA GLY A 55 -7.64 -14.54 8.24
C GLY A 55 -8.62 -15.19 7.27
N GLY A 56 -9.71 -15.75 7.81
CA GLY A 56 -10.69 -16.52 7.08
C GLY A 56 -10.46 -18.02 7.16
N ASP A 57 -11.36 -18.83 6.56
CA ASP A 57 -11.24 -20.30 6.52
C ASP A 57 -10.06 -20.76 5.69
N HIS A 58 -9.74 -20.02 4.65
CA HIS A 58 -8.65 -20.31 3.74
C HIS A 58 -7.75 -19.07 3.65
N PRO A 59 -6.93 -18.81 4.69
CA PRO A 59 -6.07 -17.63 4.69
C PRO A 59 -5.10 -17.67 3.51
N VAL A 60 -4.97 -16.52 2.84
CA VAL A 60 -4.12 -16.36 1.67
C VAL A 60 -2.90 -15.54 2.08
N ASP A 61 -1.71 -16.09 1.85
CA ASP A 61 -0.48 -15.34 2.05
C ASP A 61 -0.27 -14.35 0.91
N PRO A 62 0.26 -13.15 1.20
CA PRO A 62 0.70 -12.24 0.16
C PRO A 62 1.74 -12.90 -0.76
N ARG A 63 1.56 -12.74 -2.07
CA ARG A 63 2.48 -13.23 -3.10
C ARG A 63 2.74 -12.14 -4.14
N PRO A 64 3.36 -11.03 -3.72
CA PRO A 64 3.62 -9.95 -4.65
C PRO A 64 4.67 -10.35 -5.68
N THR A 65 4.51 -9.79 -6.88
CA THR A 65 5.52 -9.87 -7.93
C THR A 65 6.11 -8.49 -8.16
N ASP A 66 7.19 -8.43 -8.95
CA ASP A 66 7.83 -7.16 -9.29
C ASP A 66 6.94 -6.24 -10.14
N GLU A 67 5.88 -6.79 -10.70
CA GLU A 67 4.91 -6.04 -11.53
C GLU A 67 3.61 -5.72 -10.81
N ASP A 68 3.46 -6.13 -9.55
CA ASP A 68 2.30 -5.74 -8.72
C ASP A 68 2.54 -4.36 -8.12
N LEU A 69 2.27 -3.33 -8.90
CA LEU A 69 2.58 -1.95 -8.55
C LEU A 69 1.31 -1.15 -8.29
N LEU A 70 1.26 -0.45 -7.17
CA LEU A 70 0.33 0.66 -6.97
C LEU A 70 1.10 1.93 -7.29
N VAL A 71 0.71 2.61 -8.36
CA VAL A 71 1.39 3.82 -8.81
C VAL A 71 0.56 5.04 -8.46
N LEU A 72 1.16 5.97 -7.73
CA LEU A 72 0.57 7.27 -7.43
C LEU A 72 1.30 8.33 -8.25
N TYR A 73 0.59 8.98 -9.16
CA TYR A 73 1.12 10.05 -10.00
C TYR A 73 0.99 11.37 -9.25
N LEU A 74 2.13 11.90 -8.78
CA LEU A 74 2.14 13.09 -7.94
C LEU A 74 2.09 14.40 -8.73
N ASP A 75 2.39 14.35 -10.02
CA ASP A 75 2.50 15.52 -10.90
C ASP A 75 3.43 16.59 -10.29
N GLY A 76 4.60 16.15 -9.89
CA GLY A 76 5.61 16.99 -9.25
C GLY A 76 6.66 16.17 -8.54
N PRO A 77 7.65 16.82 -7.92
CA PRO A 77 8.74 16.12 -7.26
C PRO A 77 8.22 15.22 -6.13
N VAL A 78 8.87 14.07 -5.95
CA VAL A 78 8.59 13.17 -4.82
C VAL A 78 9.22 13.80 -3.56
N PRO A 79 8.41 14.17 -2.55
CA PRO A 79 8.97 14.75 -1.33
C PRO A 79 9.86 13.74 -0.60
N GLN A 80 11.09 14.15 -0.28
CA GLN A 80 12.00 13.28 0.47
C GLN A 80 11.45 12.93 1.85
N GLU A 81 10.73 13.85 2.49
CA GLU A 81 10.07 13.61 3.77
C GLU A 81 9.05 12.46 3.70
N LEU A 82 8.35 12.35 2.58
CA LEU A 82 7.40 11.26 2.38
C LEU A 82 8.12 9.91 2.27
N VAL A 83 9.20 9.86 1.52
CA VAL A 83 10.02 8.64 1.39
C VAL A 83 10.58 8.24 2.75
N ASP A 84 11.17 9.19 3.49
CA ASP A 84 11.72 8.94 4.82
C ASP A 84 10.65 8.42 5.78
N ARG A 85 9.46 8.99 5.74
CA ARG A 85 8.33 8.58 6.59
C ARG A 85 7.88 7.15 6.26
N LEU A 86 7.83 6.79 4.98
CA LEU A 86 7.51 5.42 4.57
C LEU A 86 8.55 4.42 5.07
N LEU A 87 9.84 4.76 4.96
CA LEU A 87 10.91 3.90 5.44
C LEU A 87 10.90 3.76 6.97
N ASP A 88 10.55 4.84 7.69
CA ASP A 88 10.43 4.81 9.15
C ASP A 88 9.22 4.00 9.63
N HIS A 89 8.26 3.70 8.75
CA HIS A 89 7.02 3.00 9.09
C HIS A 89 6.89 1.65 8.38
N GLY A 90 8.00 0.97 8.21
CA GLY A 90 8.02 -0.42 7.74
C GLY A 90 8.22 -0.61 6.25
N GLY A 91 8.44 0.48 5.50
CA GLY A 91 8.74 0.41 4.08
C GLY A 91 10.20 0.06 3.80
N THR A 92 10.43 -0.54 2.63
CA THR A 92 11.77 -0.83 2.13
C THR A 92 11.91 -0.27 0.73
N ARG A 93 12.87 0.63 0.52
CA ARG A 93 13.12 1.18 -0.80
C ARG A 93 13.82 0.15 -1.66
N VAL A 94 13.31 -0.05 -2.89
CA VAL A 94 13.84 -1.03 -3.85
C VAL A 94 14.00 -0.39 -5.23
N ALA A 95 14.86 -0.98 -6.05
CA ALA A 95 14.93 -0.63 -7.46
C ALA A 95 13.93 -1.48 -8.23
N SER A 96 13.25 -0.88 -9.21
CA SER A 96 12.36 -1.61 -10.09
C SER A 96 13.15 -2.29 -11.22
N PRO A 97 12.75 -3.50 -11.67
CA PRO A 97 13.30 -4.08 -12.89
C PRO A 97 13.00 -3.23 -14.13
N ASN A 98 11.93 -2.44 -14.10
CA ASN A 98 11.61 -1.50 -15.16
C ASN A 98 12.31 -0.17 -14.90
N PRO A 99 13.30 0.23 -15.74
CA PRO A 99 14.04 1.49 -15.54
C PRO A 99 13.17 2.73 -15.54
N TYR A 100 12.00 2.69 -16.17
CA TYR A 100 11.06 3.81 -16.19
C TYR A 100 10.70 4.26 -14.76
N TRP A 101 10.39 3.31 -13.88
CA TRP A 101 10.01 3.64 -12.51
C TRP A 101 11.17 4.17 -11.68
N ASN A 102 12.40 3.74 -11.99
CA ASN A 102 13.59 4.27 -11.30
C ASN A 102 13.90 5.69 -11.73
N GLU A 103 13.68 5.99 -13.01
CA GLU A 103 13.92 7.32 -13.57
C GLU A 103 12.87 8.33 -13.09
N TRP A 104 11.59 7.93 -13.10
CA TRP A 104 10.49 8.86 -12.86
C TRP A 104 9.91 8.80 -11.46
N GLY A 105 10.42 7.94 -10.60
CA GLY A 105 9.85 7.79 -9.28
C GLY A 105 10.72 7.07 -8.29
N VAL A 106 10.09 6.74 -7.16
CA VAL A 106 10.67 5.98 -6.07
C VAL A 106 9.75 4.79 -5.81
N THR A 107 10.34 3.61 -5.68
CA THR A 107 9.59 2.38 -5.37
C THR A 107 9.88 1.95 -3.93
N VAL A 108 8.82 1.73 -3.16
CA VAL A 108 8.90 1.29 -1.76
C VAL A 108 8.02 0.07 -1.58
N GLU A 109 8.58 -1.01 -1.03
CA GLU A 109 7.79 -2.18 -0.65
C GLU A 109 7.11 -1.93 0.69
N ASP A 110 5.83 -2.33 0.79
CA ASP A 110 5.12 -2.34 2.06
C ASP A 110 5.55 -3.55 2.91
N PRO A 111 5.04 -3.69 4.16
CA PRO A 111 5.43 -4.81 5.01
C PRO A 111 5.09 -6.20 4.45
N ASP A 112 4.15 -6.31 3.53
CA ASP A 112 3.78 -7.55 2.86
C ASP A 112 4.57 -7.80 1.57
N GLY A 113 5.41 -6.85 1.16
CA GLY A 113 6.24 -6.94 -0.03
C GLY A 113 5.59 -6.38 -1.30
N TYR A 114 4.37 -5.85 -1.23
CA TYR A 114 3.74 -5.17 -2.35
C TYR A 114 4.38 -3.81 -2.57
N ARG A 115 4.48 -3.39 -3.83
CA ARG A 115 5.24 -2.20 -4.21
C ARG A 115 4.35 -1.00 -4.43
N LEU A 116 4.74 0.11 -3.81
CA LEU A 116 4.20 1.44 -4.02
C LEU A 116 5.19 2.23 -4.87
N VAL A 117 4.75 2.80 -5.98
CA VAL A 117 5.58 3.70 -6.79
C VAL A 117 5.04 5.11 -6.62
N LEU A 118 5.90 6.01 -6.17
CA LEU A 118 5.62 7.44 -6.13
C LEU A 118 6.23 8.05 -7.39
N CYS A 119 5.39 8.38 -8.36
CA CYS A 119 5.82 8.85 -9.67
C CYS A 119 5.68 10.37 -9.76
N ARG A 120 6.75 11.06 -10.18
CA ARG A 120 6.74 12.53 -10.31
C ARG A 120 6.01 13.04 -11.54
N ARG A 121 5.62 12.15 -12.44
CA ARG A 121 4.81 12.53 -13.61
C ARG A 121 3.33 12.61 -13.24
N GLY A 122 2.55 13.25 -14.10
CA GLY A 122 1.11 13.28 -13.97
C GLY A 122 0.43 12.30 -14.90
N TRP A 123 -0.82 12.00 -14.60
CA TRP A 123 -1.67 11.18 -15.47
C TRP A 123 -3.12 11.63 -15.36
N SER A 124 -3.86 11.55 -16.47
CA SER A 124 -5.30 11.80 -16.50
C SER A 124 -5.97 10.78 -17.42
N ASN A 125 -7.15 10.32 -17.02
CA ASN A 125 -7.97 9.41 -17.84
C ASN A 125 -8.89 10.15 -18.83
N SER A 126 -8.89 11.47 -18.77
CA SER A 126 -9.73 12.28 -19.65
C SER A 126 -9.06 12.69 -20.95
#